data_fcab5d2a16ebe5d96668078347f7959d
#
_entry.id   fcab5d2a16ebe5d96668078347f7959d
#
_cell.length_a   1.000
_cell.length_b   1.000
_cell.length_c   1.000
_cell.angle_alpha   90.00
_cell.angle_beta   90.00
_cell.angle_gamma   90.00
#
_symmetry.space_group_name_H-M   'P 1'
#
loop_
_entity.id
_entity.type
_entity.pdbx_description
1 polymer ?
#
loop_
_entity_poly.entity_id
_entity_poly.type
_entity_poly.pdbx_seq_one_letter_code
_entity_poly.pdbx_strand_id
1 'polypeptide(L)'
;MAEMAHAAAARAAIENLAGSLALEWSQHGIRAVCVALGNIATEGLDGYGPERVAEWEREVPLGRLGTPEEAAALIAFLTSPGGGYVTGTTVVMDGGLDV
;
A
#
# COMPACT_ATOMS: atom_id res chain seq x y z
N MET A 1 8.16 -8.98 -12.73
CA MET A 1 7.94 -8.42 -14.08
C MET A 1 9.12 -7.52 -14.44
N ALA A 2 9.80 -7.85 -15.54
CA ALA A 2 11.03 -7.14 -15.92
C ALA A 2 10.81 -5.65 -16.20
N GLU A 3 9.66 -5.30 -16.74
CA GLU A 3 9.36 -3.91 -17.10
C GLU A 3 8.97 -3.03 -15.90
N MET A 4 8.86 -3.63 -14.70
CA MET A 4 8.47 -2.93 -13.49
C MET A 4 9.65 -2.62 -12.57
N ALA A 5 10.88 -2.82 -13.03
CA ALA A 5 12.06 -2.63 -12.19
C ALA A 5 12.16 -1.20 -11.64
N HIS A 6 11.84 -0.20 -12.46
CA HIS A 6 11.87 1.20 -12.02
C HIS A 6 10.80 1.50 -10.97
N ALA A 7 9.61 0.91 -11.12
CA ALA A 7 8.53 1.08 -10.15
C ALA A 7 8.87 0.39 -8.83
N ALA A 8 9.46 -0.81 -8.90
CA ALA A 8 9.91 -1.53 -7.71
C ALA A 8 11.01 -0.76 -6.98
N ALA A 9 11.94 -0.16 -7.71
CA ALA A 9 13.01 0.65 -7.12
C ALA A 9 12.45 1.91 -6.43
N ALA A 10 11.49 2.57 -7.07
CA ALA A 10 10.84 3.75 -6.50
C ALA A 10 10.08 3.39 -5.21
N ARG A 11 9.38 2.25 -5.21
CA ARG A 11 8.68 1.75 -4.03
C ARG A 11 9.65 1.46 -2.89
N ALA A 12 10.77 0.79 -3.18
CA ALA A 12 11.79 0.49 -2.18
C ALA A 12 12.39 1.76 -1.59
N ALA A 13 12.60 2.79 -2.43
CA ALA A 13 13.10 4.08 -1.98
C ALA A 13 12.12 4.76 -1.00
N ILE A 14 10.82 4.71 -1.30
CA ILE A 14 9.78 5.29 -0.43
C ILE A 14 9.73 4.55 0.89
N GLU A 15 9.80 3.23 0.88
CA GLU A 15 9.81 2.43 2.10
C GLU A 15 11.02 2.76 2.98
N ASN A 16 12.19 2.88 2.36
CA ASN A 16 13.41 3.24 3.07
C ASN A 16 13.32 4.66 3.64
N LEU A 17 12.79 5.59 2.85
CA LEU A 17 12.61 6.98 3.29
C LEU A 17 11.69 7.05 4.51
N ALA A 18 10.59 6.31 4.52
CA ALA A 18 9.67 6.28 5.66
C ALA A 18 10.39 5.83 6.93
N GLY A 19 11.24 4.79 6.83
CA GLY A 19 12.04 4.32 7.96
C GLY A 19 13.00 5.39 8.47
N SER A 20 13.69 6.09 7.57
CA SER A 20 14.61 7.15 7.94
C SER A 20 13.91 8.34 8.59
N LEU A 21 12.78 8.74 8.01
CA LEU A 21 11.99 9.85 8.57
C LEU A 21 11.41 9.50 9.94
N ALA A 22 11.02 8.25 10.14
CA ALA A 22 10.54 7.79 11.44
C ALA A 22 11.60 7.98 12.51
N LEU A 23 12.85 7.64 12.20
CA LEU A 23 13.96 7.83 13.13
C LEU A 23 14.26 9.30 13.39
N GLU A 24 14.31 10.10 12.33
CA GLU A 24 14.66 11.52 12.46
C GLU A 24 13.58 12.31 13.16
N TRP A 25 12.32 12.01 12.89
CA TRP A 25 11.20 12.80 13.38
C TRP A 25 10.58 12.29 14.69
N SER A 26 11.02 11.13 15.17
CA SER A 26 10.49 10.57 16.42
C SER A 26 10.66 11.52 17.60
N GLN A 27 11.78 12.24 17.65
CA GLN A 27 12.03 13.24 18.69
C GLN A 27 11.01 14.37 18.71
N HIS A 28 10.31 14.59 17.58
CA HIS A 28 9.28 15.62 17.46
C HIS A 28 7.88 15.05 17.62
N GLY A 29 7.76 13.77 17.96
CA GLY A 29 6.47 13.12 18.09
C GLY A 29 5.79 12.84 16.76
N ILE A 30 6.54 12.84 15.65
CA ILE A 30 6.01 12.59 14.30
C ILE A 30 6.28 11.16 13.92
N ARG A 31 5.26 10.49 13.40
CA ARG A 31 5.35 9.13 12.88
C ARG A 31 5.38 9.15 11.35
N ALA A 32 6.07 8.18 10.77
CA ALA A 32 6.11 8.01 9.32
C ALA A 32 5.89 6.53 9.01
N VAL A 33 4.88 6.25 8.22
CA VAL A 33 4.49 4.88 7.85
C VAL A 33 4.27 4.84 6.34
N CYS A 34 4.80 3.82 5.69
CA CYS A 34 4.55 3.57 4.28
C CYS A 34 3.35 2.60 4.18
N VAL A 35 2.42 2.90 3.29
CA VAL A 35 1.32 1.99 2.99
C VAL A 35 1.50 1.48 1.57
N ALA A 36 1.72 0.18 1.44
CA ALA A 36 1.90 -0.46 0.15
C ALA A 36 0.59 -1.12 -0.27
N LEU A 37 -0.07 -0.52 -1.23
CA LEU A 37 -1.34 -1.02 -1.74
C LEU A 37 -1.13 -1.98 -2.90
N GLY A 38 -1.92 -3.03 -2.95
CA GLY A 38 -2.01 -3.91 -4.10
C GLY A 38 -2.97 -3.35 -5.14
N ASN A 39 -3.69 -4.24 -5.80
CA ASN A 39 -4.65 -3.84 -6.83
C ASN A 39 -5.94 -3.34 -6.18
N ILE A 40 -6.19 -2.06 -6.31
CA ILE A 40 -7.37 -1.40 -5.74
C ILE A 40 -8.33 -1.03 -6.85
N ALA A 41 -9.61 -1.33 -6.65
CA ALA A 41 -10.66 -1.02 -7.62
C ALA A 41 -10.93 0.48 -7.62
N THR A 42 -10.38 1.17 -8.62
CA THR A 42 -10.58 2.60 -8.82
C THR A 42 -11.36 2.83 -10.11
N GLU A 43 -11.88 4.04 -10.30
CA GLU A 43 -12.62 4.40 -11.51
C GLU A 43 -11.81 4.17 -12.79
N GLY A 44 -10.51 4.33 -12.74
CA GLY A 44 -9.63 4.12 -13.89
C GLY A 44 -9.59 2.68 -14.39
N LEU A 45 -10.03 1.71 -13.59
CA LEU A 45 -10.03 0.30 -14.00
C LEU A 45 -11.05 0.00 -15.09
N ASP A 46 -12.13 0.77 -15.17
CA ASP A 46 -13.17 0.57 -16.18
C ASP A 46 -12.62 0.68 -17.62
N GLY A 47 -11.54 1.42 -17.82
CA GLY A 47 -10.89 1.56 -19.11
C GLY A 47 -10.13 0.32 -19.57
N TYR A 48 -9.85 -0.64 -18.68
CA TYR A 48 -9.10 -1.84 -19.03
C TYR A 48 -9.99 -3.01 -19.46
N GLY A 49 -11.27 -2.93 -19.23
CA GLY A 49 -12.24 -3.96 -19.58
C GLY A 49 -12.37 -5.06 -18.52
N PRO A 50 -13.52 -5.76 -18.51
CA PRO A 50 -13.82 -6.75 -17.47
C PRO A 50 -12.89 -7.96 -17.49
N GLU A 51 -12.39 -8.37 -18.65
CA GLU A 51 -11.49 -9.52 -18.76
C GLU A 51 -10.16 -9.24 -18.08
N ARG A 52 -9.61 -8.06 -18.26
CA ARG A 52 -8.34 -7.66 -17.65
C ARG A 52 -8.47 -7.56 -16.14
N VAL A 53 -9.57 -6.99 -15.68
CA VAL A 53 -9.86 -6.88 -14.25
C VAL A 53 -10.02 -8.28 -13.63
N ALA A 54 -10.68 -9.20 -14.33
CA ALA A 54 -10.84 -10.56 -13.86
C ALA A 54 -9.48 -11.28 -13.75
N GLU A 55 -8.55 -11.02 -14.67
CA GLU A 55 -7.19 -11.57 -14.57
C GLU A 55 -6.50 -11.08 -13.30
N TRP A 56 -6.59 -9.79 -13.00
CA TRP A 56 -6.00 -9.24 -11.79
C TRP A 56 -6.63 -9.81 -10.53
N GLU A 57 -7.94 -10.00 -10.52
CA GLU A 57 -8.63 -10.62 -9.39
C GLU A 57 -8.12 -12.04 -9.14
N ARG A 58 -7.87 -12.80 -10.20
CA ARG A 58 -7.37 -14.17 -10.06
C ARG A 58 -5.94 -14.23 -9.51
N GLU A 59 -5.14 -13.20 -9.74
CA GLU A 59 -3.79 -13.14 -9.21
C GLU A 59 -3.74 -12.88 -7.70
N VAL A 60 -4.79 -12.27 -7.15
CA VAL A 60 -4.85 -11.92 -5.73
C VAL A 60 -5.32 -13.15 -4.93
N PRO A 61 -4.56 -13.59 -3.92
CA PRO A 61 -4.97 -14.73 -3.11
C PRO A 61 -6.37 -14.63 -2.51
N LEU A 62 -6.80 -13.43 -2.09
CA LEU A 62 -8.17 -13.25 -1.59
C LEU A 62 -9.23 -13.27 -2.69
N GLY A 63 -8.81 -13.29 -3.97
CA GLY A 63 -9.72 -13.46 -5.10
C GLY A 63 -10.50 -12.22 -5.51
N ARG A 64 -10.13 -11.07 -5.01
CA ARG A 64 -10.78 -9.81 -5.35
C ARG A 64 -9.80 -8.64 -5.25
N LEU A 65 -10.14 -7.54 -5.89
CA LEU A 65 -9.40 -6.29 -5.71
C LEU A 65 -9.79 -5.67 -4.37
N GLY A 66 -8.90 -4.89 -3.80
CA GLY A 66 -9.23 -4.07 -2.63
C GLY A 66 -10.11 -2.90 -3.04
N THR A 67 -10.74 -2.25 -2.07
CA THR A 67 -11.57 -1.08 -2.32
C THR A 67 -10.91 0.19 -1.81
N PRO A 68 -11.21 1.36 -2.42
CA PRO A 68 -10.72 2.63 -1.88
C PRO A 68 -11.14 2.85 -0.42
N GLU A 69 -12.31 2.36 -0.04
CA GLU A 69 -12.82 2.47 1.32
C GLU A 69 -11.96 1.66 2.30
N GLU A 70 -11.49 0.49 1.87
CA GLU A 70 -10.59 -0.32 2.69
C GLU A 70 -9.24 0.39 2.89
N ALA A 71 -8.71 0.98 1.83
CA ALA A 71 -7.47 1.74 1.92
C ALA A 71 -7.65 2.95 2.85
N ALA A 72 -8.77 3.67 2.70
CA ALA A 72 -9.06 4.82 3.54
C ALA A 72 -9.21 4.43 5.01
N ALA A 73 -9.83 3.29 5.30
CA ALA A 73 -10.00 2.79 6.66
C ALA A 73 -8.66 2.50 7.31
N LEU A 74 -7.74 1.88 6.57
CA LEU A 74 -6.40 1.60 7.07
C LEU A 74 -5.65 2.89 7.38
N ILE A 75 -5.67 3.85 6.46
CA ILE A 75 -5.00 5.13 6.65
C ILE A 75 -5.60 5.88 7.84
N ALA A 76 -6.92 5.87 7.97
CA ALA A 76 -7.60 6.50 9.09
C ALA A 76 -7.18 5.88 10.43
N PHE A 77 -7.04 4.56 10.49
CA PHE A 77 -6.54 3.90 11.69
C PHE A 77 -5.10 4.32 12.00
N LEU A 78 -4.23 4.29 11.00
CA LEU A 78 -2.82 4.63 11.20
C LEU A 78 -2.61 6.07 11.65
N THR A 79 -3.49 6.98 11.25
CA THR A 79 -3.41 8.39 11.63
C THR A 79 -4.18 8.71 12.90
N SER A 80 -4.89 7.74 13.46
CA SER A 80 -5.64 7.90 14.70
C SER A 80 -4.77 7.58 15.91
N PRO A 81 -5.24 7.87 17.14
CA PRO A 81 -4.53 7.46 18.35
C PRO A 81 -4.26 5.96 18.44
N GLY A 82 -5.14 5.13 17.85
CA GLY A 82 -4.96 3.68 17.81
C GLY A 82 -3.70 3.26 17.04
N GLY A 83 -3.27 4.06 16.06
CA GLY A 83 -2.03 3.85 15.32
C GLY A 83 -0.79 4.45 15.97
N GLY A 84 -0.92 4.99 17.18
CA GLY A 84 0.13 5.81 17.82
C GLY A 84 1.46 5.12 18.07
N TYR A 85 1.50 3.81 18.08
CA TYR A 85 2.75 3.07 18.29
C TYR A 85 3.31 2.47 17.00
N VAL A 86 2.71 2.80 15.86
CA VAL A 86 3.12 2.30 14.54
C VAL A 86 3.91 3.40 13.83
N THR A 87 5.19 3.14 13.57
CA THR A 87 6.06 4.06 12.83
C THR A 87 7.23 3.28 12.23
N GLY A 88 7.82 3.81 11.18
CA GLY A 88 9.04 3.26 10.57
C GLY A 88 8.83 1.96 9.82
N THR A 89 7.61 1.58 9.55
CA THR A 89 7.27 0.32 8.92
C THR A 89 6.49 0.53 7.64
N THR A 90 6.41 -0.52 6.84
CA THR A 90 5.52 -0.59 5.67
C THR A 90 4.37 -1.52 6.01
N VAL A 91 3.16 -1.03 5.89
CA VAL A 91 1.95 -1.85 6.03
C VAL A 91 1.48 -2.24 4.64
N VAL A 92 1.43 -3.52 4.37
CA VAL A 92 1.04 -4.06 3.07
C VAL A 92 -0.45 -4.39 3.10
N MET A 93 -1.19 -3.85 2.12
CA MET A 93 -2.61 -4.13 1.95
C MET A 93 -2.84 -4.55 0.50
N ASP A 94 -2.71 -5.83 0.22
CA ASP A 94 -2.69 -6.35 -1.16
C ASP A 94 -3.45 -7.66 -1.36
N GLY A 95 -4.20 -8.09 -0.37
CA GLY A 95 -4.93 -9.35 -0.47
C GLY A 95 -4.04 -10.59 -0.49
N GLY A 96 -2.78 -10.45 -0.07
CA GLY A 96 -1.82 -11.55 -0.04
C GLY A 96 -0.95 -11.66 -1.28
N LEU A 97 -1.03 -10.70 -2.20
CA LEU A 97 -0.33 -10.77 -3.49
C LEU A 97 1.20 -10.82 -3.34
N ASP A 98 1.74 -10.18 -2.31
CA ASP A 98 3.18 -10.06 -2.08
C ASP A 98 3.77 -11.23 -1.27
N VAL A 99 2.94 -12.17 -0.88
CA VAL A 99 3.37 -13.31 -0.06
C VAL A 99 4.10 -14.37 -0.89
#